data_36710aba61b82cdabcdc5c74c460af17
#
_entry.id   36710aba61b82cdabcdc5c74c460af17
#
_cell.length_a   1.000
_cell.length_b   1.000
_cell.length_c   1.000
_cell.angle_alpha   90.00
_cell.angle_beta   90.00
_cell.angle_gamma   90.00
#
_symmetry.space_group_name_H-M   'P 1'
#
loop_
_entity.id
_entity.type
_entity.pdbx_description
1 polymer ?
#
loop_
_entity_poly.entity_id
_entity_poly.type
_entity_poly.pdbx_seq_one_letter_code
_entity_poly.pdbx_strand_id
1 'polypeptide(L)'
;MELINDSPELEKALSSPILETDAKKKIINEIFSKKVNSSLLNFLKLLADRQRIGILTSILDRFLEIYRENSNIALATVTSAVELTDEQKGLITKKIINIAGTEKLELVTKIDPSLIGGFVASVGSKVIDASLASQIRKLGLSLSK
;
A
#
# COMPACT_ATOMS: atom_id res chain seq x y z
N MET A 1 6.93 -0.79 7.60
CA MET A 1 6.17 -1.78 6.80
C MET A 1 7.08 -2.79 6.14
N GLU A 2 8.10 -2.34 5.42
CA GLU A 2 9.05 -3.23 4.71
C GLU A 2 9.58 -4.37 5.60
N LEU A 3 10.05 -4.08 6.81
CA LEU A 3 10.63 -5.08 7.72
C LEU A 3 9.69 -6.24 8.13
N ILE A 4 8.39 -6.03 8.09
CA ILE A 4 7.40 -7.06 8.43
C ILE A 4 7.00 -7.81 7.16
N ASN A 5 6.83 -7.11 6.05
CA ASN A 5 6.48 -7.69 4.76
C ASN A 5 7.63 -8.53 4.16
N ASP A 6 8.89 -8.14 4.44
CA ASP A 6 10.08 -8.85 3.95
C ASP A 6 10.39 -10.12 4.74
N SER A 7 9.71 -10.35 5.87
CA SER A 7 9.97 -11.51 6.73
C SER A 7 8.68 -12.19 7.17
N PRO A 8 8.02 -12.96 6.27
CA PRO A 8 6.80 -13.71 6.61
C PRO A 8 7.02 -14.73 7.73
N GLU A 9 8.26 -15.16 7.92
CA GLU A 9 8.64 -16.04 9.05
C GLU A 9 8.55 -15.30 10.39
N LEU A 10 8.93 -14.02 10.42
CA LEU A 10 8.83 -13.17 11.60
C LEU A 10 7.35 -12.95 11.99
N GLU A 11 6.50 -12.67 11.01
CA GLU A 11 5.07 -12.52 11.23
C GLU A 11 4.45 -13.80 11.80
N LYS A 12 4.77 -14.95 11.19
CA LYS A 12 4.32 -16.26 11.69
C LYS A 12 4.84 -16.57 13.11
N ALA A 13 6.11 -16.28 13.38
CA ALA A 13 6.70 -16.51 14.72
C ALA A 13 6.02 -15.63 15.77
N LEU A 14 5.83 -14.35 15.50
CA LEU A 14 5.18 -13.41 16.42
C LEU A 14 3.69 -13.73 16.61
N SER A 15 3.00 -14.18 15.56
CA SER A 15 1.58 -14.55 15.59
C SER A 15 1.33 -15.91 16.26
N SER A 16 2.35 -16.76 16.38
CA SER A 16 2.21 -18.11 16.93
C SER A 16 1.77 -18.06 18.39
N PRO A 17 0.72 -18.80 18.78
CA PRO A 17 0.31 -18.90 20.17
C PRO A 17 1.25 -19.78 21.01
N ILE A 18 2.12 -20.56 20.36
CA ILE A 18 3.06 -21.49 21.01
C ILE A 18 4.25 -20.72 21.61
N LEU A 19 4.61 -19.58 21.01
CA LEU A 19 5.74 -18.79 21.48
C LEU A 19 5.36 -17.98 22.72
N GLU A 20 6.14 -18.16 23.79
CA GLU A 20 5.93 -17.43 25.04
C GLU A 20 6.08 -15.91 24.86
N THR A 21 5.34 -15.14 25.64
CA THR A 21 5.31 -13.68 25.58
C THR A 21 6.70 -13.06 25.75
N ASP A 22 7.52 -13.61 26.64
CA ASP A 22 8.87 -13.10 26.91
C ASP A 22 9.83 -13.37 25.74
N ALA A 23 9.67 -14.50 25.05
CA ALA A 23 10.42 -14.78 23.83
C ALA A 23 10.03 -13.80 22.70
N LYS A 24 8.74 -13.50 22.54
CA LYS A 24 8.24 -12.49 21.59
C LYS A 24 8.83 -11.11 21.88
N LYS A 25 8.87 -10.70 23.15
CA LYS A 25 9.46 -9.41 23.55
C LYS A 25 10.96 -9.33 23.26
N LYS A 26 11.71 -10.42 23.46
CA LYS A 26 13.13 -10.47 23.11
C LYS A 26 13.34 -10.26 21.62
N ILE A 27 12.60 -10.98 20.79
CA ILE A 27 12.63 -10.85 19.31
C ILE A 27 12.31 -9.42 18.91
N ILE A 28 11.23 -8.83 19.45
CA ILE A 28 10.83 -7.45 19.18
C ILE A 28 11.96 -6.48 19.56
N ASN A 29 12.59 -6.68 20.70
CA ASN A 29 13.66 -5.82 21.16
C ASN A 29 14.92 -5.92 20.28
N GLU A 30 15.32 -7.11 19.89
CA GLU A 30 16.49 -7.35 19.03
C GLU A 30 16.31 -6.74 17.63
N ILE A 31 15.14 -6.93 17.04
CA ILE A 31 14.89 -6.50 15.64
C ILE A 31 14.57 -5.01 15.56
N PHE A 32 13.77 -4.49 16.49
CA PHE A 32 13.19 -3.16 16.37
C PHE A 32 13.83 -2.09 17.25
N SER A 33 14.59 -2.44 18.30
CA SER A 33 15.12 -1.44 19.26
C SER A 33 15.98 -0.34 18.62
N LYS A 34 16.73 -0.67 17.55
CA LYS A 34 17.59 0.29 16.82
C LYS A 34 16.89 0.95 15.63
N LYS A 35 15.67 0.52 15.29
CA LYS A 35 15.00 0.93 14.05
C LYS A 35 13.73 1.76 14.28
N VAL A 36 13.19 1.73 15.50
CA VAL A 36 11.95 2.43 15.86
C VAL A 36 12.14 3.25 17.14
N ASN A 37 11.28 4.24 17.32
CA ASN A 37 11.28 5.03 18.54
C ASN A 37 10.78 4.21 19.76
N SER A 38 11.08 4.69 20.96
CA SER A 38 10.73 4.02 22.21
C SER A 38 9.21 3.82 22.39
N SER A 39 8.39 4.76 21.93
CA SER A 39 6.93 4.67 22.00
C SER A 39 6.39 3.51 21.18
N LEU A 40 6.88 3.36 19.94
CA LEU A 40 6.48 2.26 19.07
C LEU A 40 7.00 0.93 19.60
N LEU A 41 8.22 0.89 20.12
CA LEU A 41 8.76 -0.32 20.74
C LEU A 41 7.92 -0.78 21.93
N ASN A 42 7.51 0.14 22.80
CA ASN A 42 6.64 -0.15 23.92
C ASN A 42 5.25 -0.62 23.48
N PHE A 43 4.71 -0.03 22.41
CA PHE A 43 3.46 -0.47 21.82
C PHE A 43 3.54 -1.91 21.30
N LEU A 44 4.63 -2.27 20.59
CA LEU A 44 4.84 -3.64 20.12
C LEU A 44 4.94 -4.64 21.28
N LYS A 45 5.65 -4.28 22.36
CA LYS A 45 5.73 -5.09 23.58
C LYS A 45 4.36 -5.26 24.24
N LEU A 46 3.56 -4.21 24.29
CA LEU A 46 2.19 -4.27 24.81
C LEU A 46 1.29 -5.18 23.99
N LEU A 47 1.39 -5.15 22.65
CA LEU A 47 0.66 -6.08 21.78
C LEU A 47 1.06 -7.53 22.02
N ALA A 48 2.35 -7.79 22.28
CA ALA A 48 2.82 -9.13 22.66
C ALA A 48 2.25 -9.57 24.00
N ASP A 49 2.25 -8.69 25.02
CA ASP A 49 1.66 -8.95 26.34
C ASP A 49 0.17 -9.30 26.28
N ARG A 50 -0.55 -8.65 25.39
CA ARG A 50 -1.98 -8.87 25.17
C ARG A 50 -2.27 -9.99 24.17
N GLN A 51 -1.24 -10.70 23.69
CA GLN A 51 -1.35 -11.74 22.66
C GLN A 51 -2.06 -11.28 21.38
N ARG A 52 -1.94 -9.99 21.05
CA ARG A 52 -2.59 -9.34 19.90
C ARG A 52 -1.62 -8.94 18.79
N ILE A 53 -0.39 -9.42 18.85
CA ILE A 53 0.63 -9.04 17.86
C ILE A 53 0.30 -9.53 16.44
N GLY A 54 -0.50 -10.59 16.31
CA GLY A 54 -0.96 -11.11 15.02
C GLY A 54 -1.84 -10.14 14.22
N ILE A 55 -2.42 -9.09 14.85
CA ILE A 55 -3.18 -8.05 14.14
C ILE A 55 -2.34 -6.81 13.84
N LEU A 56 -1.01 -6.87 14.05
CA LEU A 56 -0.12 -5.72 13.87
C LEU A 56 -0.18 -5.17 12.44
N THR A 57 -0.18 -6.03 11.43
CA THR A 57 -0.27 -5.62 10.02
C THR A 57 -1.53 -4.81 9.76
N SER A 58 -2.69 -5.29 10.23
CA SER A 58 -3.96 -4.56 10.09
C SER A 58 -3.96 -3.21 10.83
N ILE A 59 -3.32 -3.13 12.00
CA ILE A 59 -3.17 -1.88 12.75
C ILE A 59 -2.32 -0.89 11.96
N LEU A 60 -1.21 -1.35 11.38
CA LEU A 60 -0.32 -0.50 10.59
C LEU A 60 -0.99 -0.01 9.31
N ASP A 61 -1.74 -0.86 8.61
CA ASP A 61 -2.50 -0.47 7.43
C ASP A 61 -3.52 0.63 7.78
N ARG A 62 -4.28 0.44 8.85
CA ARG A 62 -5.25 1.45 9.29
C ARG A 62 -4.59 2.73 9.76
N PHE A 63 -3.45 2.64 10.43
CA PHE A 63 -2.67 3.82 10.81
C PHE A 63 -2.21 4.61 9.60
N LEU A 64 -1.73 3.93 8.54
CA LEU A 64 -1.30 4.60 7.30
C LEU A 64 -2.48 5.26 6.57
N GLU A 65 -3.67 4.65 6.58
CA GLU A 65 -4.88 5.27 6.03
C GLU A 65 -5.19 6.59 6.76
N ILE A 66 -5.28 6.55 8.10
CA ILE A 66 -5.54 7.73 8.91
C ILE A 66 -4.45 8.81 8.73
N TYR A 67 -3.20 8.39 8.64
CA TYR A 67 -2.08 9.30 8.40
C TYR A 67 -2.21 10.01 7.04
N ARG A 68 -2.56 9.26 5.98
CA ARG A 68 -2.80 9.82 4.64
C ARG A 68 -3.96 10.80 4.66
N GLU A 69 -5.09 10.45 5.29
CA GLU A 69 -6.25 11.31 5.43
C GLU A 69 -5.89 12.64 6.14
N ASN A 70 -5.21 12.57 7.28
CA ASN A 70 -4.81 13.76 8.06
C ASN A 70 -3.75 14.61 7.35
N SER A 71 -2.93 14.00 6.49
CA SER A 71 -1.86 14.68 5.76
C SER A 71 -2.30 15.13 4.35
N ASN A 72 -3.56 14.94 3.98
CA ASN A 72 -4.10 15.18 2.63
C ASN A 72 -3.28 14.48 1.53
N ILE A 73 -2.78 13.27 1.83
CA ILE A 73 -2.05 12.45 0.87
C ILE A 73 -3.04 11.51 0.19
N ALA A 74 -3.20 11.65 -1.13
CA ALA A 74 -3.99 10.69 -1.89
C ALA A 74 -3.16 9.44 -2.20
N LEU A 75 -3.73 8.27 -1.96
CA LEU A 75 -3.16 7.01 -2.44
C LEU A 75 -3.74 6.70 -3.81
N ALA A 76 -2.86 6.58 -4.81
CA ALA A 76 -3.23 6.14 -6.15
C ALA A 76 -2.64 4.78 -6.46
N THR A 77 -3.48 3.84 -6.83
CA THR A 77 -3.04 2.57 -7.40
C THR A 77 -3.12 2.64 -8.92
N VAL A 78 -1.99 2.47 -9.58
CA VAL A 78 -1.91 2.45 -11.06
C VAL A 78 -1.59 1.03 -11.51
N THR A 79 -2.52 0.44 -12.23
CA THR A 79 -2.35 -0.87 -12.86
C THR A 79 -2.00 -0.67 -14.33
N SER A 80 -0.91 -1.27 -14.80
CA SER A 80 -0.43 -1.18 -16.18
C SER A 80 -0.08 -2.56 -16.74
N ALA A 81 -0.08 -2.71 -18.07
CA ALA A 81 0.27 -3.97 -18.73
C ALA A 81 1.75 -4.33 -18.56
N VAL A 82 2.61 -3.33 -18.45
CA VAL A 82 4.07 -3.44 -18.31
C VAL A 82 4.57 -2.48 -17.24
N GLU A 83 5.81 -2.65 -16.82
CA GLU A 83 6.43 -1.73 -15.87
C GLU A 83 6.51 -0.31 -16.44
N LEU A 84 6.10 0.66 -15.63
CA LEU A 84 6.10 2.08 -16.01
C LEU A 84 7.49 2.69 -15.80
N THR A 85 7.94 3.47 -16.77
CA THR A 85 9.16 4.28 -16.61
C THR A 85 8.92 5.43 -15.63
N ASP A 86 10.00 5.98 -15.07
CA ASP A 86 9.88 7.10 -14.11
C ASP A 86 9.26 8.35 -14.75
N GLU A 87 9.51 8.58 -16.04
CA GLU A 87 8.86 9.65 -16.81
C GLU A 87 7.35 9.44 -16.90
N GLN A 88 6.92 8.21 -17.21
CA GLN A 88 5.50 7.85 -17.26
C GLN A 88 4.84 7.96 -15.89
N LYS A 89 5.50 7.49 -14.82
CA LYS A 89 5.02 7.67 -13.45
C LYS A 89 4.84 9.16 -13.13
N GLY A 90 5.78 10.00 -13.52
CA GLY A 90 5.69 11.46 -13.33
C GLY A 90 4.51 12.11 -14.05
N LEU A 91 4.25 11.73 -15.31
CA LEU A 91 3.11 12.24 -16.08
C LEU A 91 1.77 11.78 -15.50
N ILE A 92 1.68 10.52 -15.11
CA ILE A 92 0.50 9.94 -14.48
C ILE A 92 0.21 10.65 -13.14
N THR A 93 1.26 10.84 -12.32
CA THR A 93 1.17 11.55 -11.04
C THR A 93 0.59 12.95 -11.21
N LYS A 94 1.09 13.74 -12.16
CA LYS A 94 0.58 15.10 -12.44
C LYS A 94 -0.90 15.07 -12.85
N LYS A 95 -1.31 14.14 -13.71
CA LYS A 95 -2.72 13.99 -14.11
C LYS A 95 -3.61 13.63 -12.92
N ILE A 96 -3.16 12.72 -12.07
CA ILE A 96 -3.92 12.27 -10.91
C ILE A 96 -4.08 13.40 -9.89
N ILE A 97 -3.02 14.16 -9.58
CA ILE A 97 -3.05 15.30 -8.68
C ILE A 97 -4.11 16.30 -9.13
N ASN A 98 -4.16 16.65 -10.44
CA ASN A 98 -5.16 17.56 -10.98
C ASN A 98 -6.60 17.04 -10.84
N ILE A 99 -6.81 15.73 -11.01
CA ILE A 99 -8.15 15.11 -10.92
C ILE A 99 -8.59 14.90 -9.48
N ALA A 100 -7.65 14.52 -8.62
CA ALA A 100 -7.91 14.25 -7.19
C ALA A 100 -8.06 15.55 -6.39
N GLY A 101 -7.44 16.65 -6.84
CA GLY A 101 -7.43 17.92 -6.13
C GLY A 101 -6.57 17.87 -4.85
N THR A 102 -5.52 17.05 -4.85
CA THR A 102 -4.61 16.89 -3.71
C THR A 102 -3.22 17.41 -4.07
N GLU A 103 -2.50 17.93 -3.07
CA GLU A 103 -1.13 18.40 -3.28
C GLU A 103 -0.10 17.27 -3.20
N LYS A 104 -0.42 16.20 -2.50
CA LYS A 104 0.49 15.08 -2.27
C LYS A 104 -0.14 13.77 -2.74
N LEU A 105 0.63 12.99 -3.47
CA LEU A 105 0.21 11.69 -4.01
C LEU A 105 1.25 10.62 -3.67
N GLU A 106 0.78 9.52 -3.13
CA GLU A 106 1.53 8.27 -3.01
C GLU A 106 1.08 7.34 -4.14
N LEU A 107 2.01 6.92 -5.00
CA LEU A 107 1.74 6.08 -6.16
C LEU A 107 2.15 4.64 -5.88
N VAL A 108 1.21 3.73 -5.98
CA VAL A 108 1.47 2.28 -5.95
C VAL A 108 1.24 1.73 -7.35
N THR A 109 2.25 1.10 -7.93
CA THR A 109 2.15 0.48 -9.26
C THR A 109 1.90 -1.01 -9.15
N LYS A 110 0.98 -1.52 -9.97
CA LYS A 110 0.71 -2.95 -10.15
C LYS A 110 0.85 -3.30 -11.62
N ILE A 111 1.34 -4.49 -11.90
CA ILE A 111 1.42 -5.01 -13.26
C ILE A 111 0.32 -6.04 -13.45
N ASP A 112 -0.50 -5.83 -14.47
CA ASP A 112 -1.54 -6.77 -14.91
C ASP A 112 -1.45 -6.98 -16.42
N PRO A 113 -0.86 -8.10 -16.86
CA PRO A 113 -0.70 -8.41 -18.28
C PRO A 113 -2.03 -8.60 -19.03
N SER A 114 -3.16 -8.74 -18.32
CA SER A 114 -4.47 -8.82 -18.96
C SER A 114 -4.91 -7.48 -19.60
N LEU A 115 -4.31 -6.38 -19.18
CA LEU A 115 -4.42 -5.11 -19.85
C LEU A 115 -3.59 -5.15 -21.13
N ILE A 116 -4.26 -5.11 -22.30
CA ILE A 116 -3.61 -5.14 -23.62
C ILE A 116 -2.63 -3.96 -23.78
N GLY A 117 -2.83 -2.86 -23.03
CA GLY A 117 -1.98 -1.69 -23.00
C GLY A 117 -2.66 -0.50 -22.31
N GLY A 118 -1.87 0.55 -22.05
CA GLY A 118 -2.32 1.70 -21.28
C GLY A 118 -2.27 1.43 -19.78
N PHE A 119 -3.08 2.14 -19.01
CA PHE A 119 -3.15 1.99 -17.55
C PHE A 119 -4.56 2.28 -17.02
N VAL A 120 -4.83 1.74 -15.85
CA VAL A 120 -6.00 2.07 -15.02
C VAL A 120 -5.50 2.63 -13.71
N ALA A 121 -5.92 3.84 -13.34
CA ALA A 121 -5.58 4.47 -12.08
C ALA A 121 -6.80 4.56 -11.18
N SER A 122 -6.66 4.13 -9.94
CA SER A 122 -7.68 4.24 -8.89
C SER A 122 -7.19 5.16 -7.79
N VAL A 123 -8.00 6.18 -7.46
CA VAL A 123 -7.69 7.17 -6.40
C VAL A 123 -8.93 7.36 -5.53
N GLY A 124 -8.92 6.78 -4.34
CA GLY A 124 -10.12 6.72 -3.51
C GLY A 124 -11.26 6.04 -4.25
N SER A 125 -12.38 6.74 -4.42
CA SER A 125 -13.56 6.25 -5.16
C SER A 125 -13.53 6.55 -6.67
N LYS A 126 -12.53 7.30 -7.15
CA LYS A 126 -12.41 7.67 -8.57
C LYS A 126 -11.54 6.66 -9.31
N VAL A 127 -12.01 6.22 -10.48
CA VAL A 127 -11.25 5.36 -11.39
C VAL A 127 -11.03 6.08 -12.71
N ILE A 128 -9.79 6.15 -13.15
CA ILE A 128 -9.37 6.72 -14.43
C ILE A 128 -8.91 5.56 -15.29
N ASP A 129 -9.74 5.20 -16.26
CA ASP A 129 -9.42 4.14 -17.21
C ASP A 129 -8.89 4.74 -18.52
N ALA A 130 -7.59 4.61 -18.70
CA ALA A 130 -6.83 4.97 -19.90
C ALA A 130 -6.29 3.72 -20.63
N SER A 131 -6.94 2.57 -20.45
CA SER A 131 -6.57 1.33 -21.14
C SER A 131 -6.93 1.38 -22.62
N LEU A 132 -6.16 0.69 -23.45
CA LEU A 132 -6.47 0.54 -24.88
C LEU A 132 -7.81 -0.15 -25.10
N ALA A 133 -8.16 -1.12 -24.30
CA ALA A 133 -9.45 -1.82 -24.36
C ALA A 133 -10.63 -0.84 -24.20
N SER A 134 -10.52 0.09 -23.26
CA SER A 134 -11.56 1.11 -23.03
C SER A 134 -11.63 2.13 -24.18
N GLN A 135 -10.48 2.51 -24.75
CA GLN A 135 -10.43 3.42 -25.90
C GLN A 135 -11.05 2.79 -27.14
N ILE A 136 -10.73 1.53 -27.45
CA ILE A 136 -11.32 0.78 -28.56
C ILE A 136 -12.84 0.65 -28.38
N ARG A 137 -13.30 0.33 -27.17
CA ARG A 137 -14.74 0.23 -26.89
C ARG A 137 -15.46 1.56 -27.12
N LYS A 138 -14.87 2.68 -26.69
CA LYS A 138 -15.43 4.03 -26.92
C LYS A 138 -15.51 4.35 -28.41
N LEU A 139 -14.48 4.01 -29.20
CA LEU A 139 -14.48 4.19 -30.65
C LEU A 139 -15.56 3.32 -31.31
N GLY A 140 -15.69 2.05 -30.92
CA GLY A 140 -16.73 1.18 -31.45
C GLY A 140 -18.14 1.72 -31.20
N LEU A 141 -18.41 2.25 -30.01
CA LEU A 141 -19.69 2.88 -29.69
C LEU A 141 -19.94 4.20 -30.48
N SER A 142 -18.88 4.95 -30.79
CA SER A 142 -19.03 6.18 -31.59
C SER A 142 -19.26 5.93 -33.08
N LEU A 143 -18.84 4.78 -33.61
CA LEU A 143 -19.01 4.38 -35.00
C LEU A 143 -20.35 3.66 -35.25
N SER A 144 -21.04 3.22 -34.20
CA SER A 144 -22.35 2.54 -34.30
C SER A 144 -23.54 3.50 -34.12
N LYS A 145 -23.30 4.81 -34.10
CA LYS A 145 -24.29 5.88 -34.22
C LYS A 145 -24.29 6.48 -35.58
#